data_8ba82d3010322416e664df2e4cec47a8
#
_entry.id   8ba82d3010322416e664df2e4cec47a8
#
_cell.length_a   1.000
_cell.length_b   1.000
_cell.length_c   1.000
_cell.angle_alpha   90.00
_cell.angle_beta   90.00
_cell.angle_gamma   90.00
#
_symmetry.space_group_name_H-M   'P 1'
#
loop_
_entity.id
_entity.type
_entity.pdbx_description
1 polymer ?
#
loop_
_entity_poly.entity_id
_entity_poly.type
_entity_poly.pdbx_seq_one_letter_code
_entity_poly.pdbx_strand_id
1 'polypeptide(L)'
;MIYLVNVKEDLTGRHIHKFTILEQIDDYITPQGVHIARWLCQCDCGSDPIKVTGNSLKTGSVKSCGCSRRKYNKYDLSGEYGIGWTSNTNKEFYFDLDDYDKIKGYCWREITNKNNGYHEIVTRDFDKKMIRMHWVICGKHYDHADRNTFNNRKYNLRRANSMENARNYSKQKNNTSGFSGVSWDKQCSKWVAYINIEKKRKKIGRFKNKNDAIVARLKFEKEYFKEFAPQRHLFEEYGV
;
A
#
# COMPACT_ATOMS: atom_id res chain seq x y z
N MET A 1 35.65 -3.76 53.92
CA MET A 1 34.96 -3.05 52.81
C MET A 1 33.90 -3.99 52.30
N ILE A 2 32.64 -3.80 52.72
CA ILE A 2 31.51 -4.69 52.33
C ILE A 2 31.05 -4.22 50.94
N TYR A 3 31.32 -5.00 49.91
CA TYR A 3 30.73 -4.77 48.58
C TYR A 3 29.23 -5.04 48.69
N LEU A 4 28.44 -3.99 48.71
CA LEU A 4 26.99 -4.11 48.46
C LEU A 4 26.78 -4.68 47.07
N VAL A 5 26.56 -5.98 47.00
CA VAL A 5 26.05 -6.63 45.78
C VAL A 5 24.68 -6.02 45.52
N ASN A 6 24.57 -5.18 44.50
CA ASN A 6 23.27 -4.73 44.00
C ASN A 6 22.52 -5.97 43.52
N VAL A 7 21.69 -6.54 44.40
CA VAL A 7 20.80 -7.65 44.02
C VAL A 7 19.87 -7.13 42.92
N LYS A 8 20.13 -7.56 41.73
CA LYS A 8 19.24 -7.25 40.60
C LYS A 8 17.85 -7.82 40.93
N GLU A 9 16.85 -6.96 41.06
CA GLU A 9 15.50 -7.37 41.36
C GLU A 9 14.98 -8.26 40.22
N ASP A 10 14.56 -9.49 40.55
CA ASP A 10 13.92 -10.39 39.59
C ASP A 10 12.51 -9.89 39.28
N LEU A 11 12.23 -9.70 37.98
CA LEU A 11 10.95 -9.24 37.47
C LEU A 11 10.11 -10.38 36.90
N THR A 12 10.61 -11.61 36.86
CA THR A 12 9.95 -12.77 36.28
C THR A 12 8.55 -12.99 36.87
N GLY A 13 7.57 -13.27 36.03
CA GLY A 13 6.16 -13.46 36.43
C GLY A 13 5.39 -12.18 36.70
N ARG A 14 6.04 -11.01 36.79
CA ARG A 14 5.34 -9.74 37.03
C ARG A 14 4.64 -9.25 35.75
N HIS A 15 3.51 -8.58 35.96
CA HIS A 15 2.84 -7.81 34.92
C HIS A 15 3.20 -6.32 35.11
N ILE A 16 3.93 -5.75 34.16
CA ILE A 16 4.36 -4.35 34.16
C ILE A 16 3.89 -3.68 32.86
N HIS A 17 3.07 -2.64 32.99
CA HIS A 17 2.41 -1.97 31.87
C HIS A 17 1.56 -2.96 31.05
N LYS A 18 1.92 -3.23 29.79
CA LYS A 18 1.28 -4.21 28.91
C LYS A 18 2.14 -5.45 28.70
N PHE A 19 3.01 -5.77 29.65
CA PHE A 19 3.89 -6.92 29.54
C PHE A 19 3.73 -7.88 30.72
N THR A 20 3.59 -9.15 30.42
CA THR A 20 3.91 -10.24 31.34
C THR A 20 5.37 -10.61 31.13
N ILE A 21 6.19 -10.53 32.19
CA ILE A 21 7.62 -10.82 32.11
C ILE A 21 7.81 -12.33 32.23
N LEU A 22 8.35 -12.94 31.18
CA LEU A 22 8.48 -14.40 31.10
C LEU A 22 9.73 -14.88 31.84
N GLU A 23 10.89 -14.34 31.52
CA GLU A 23 12.19 -14.76 32.05
C GLU A 23 13.23 -13.68 31.90
N GLN A 24 14.30 -13.75 32.70
CA GLN A 24 15.50 -12.97 32.48
C GLN A 24 16.33 -13.66 31.39
N ILE A 25 16.85 -12.86 30.45
CA ILE A 25 17.71 -13.32 29.36
C ILE A 25 19.11 -12.69 29.50
N ASP A 26 20.03 -13.06 28.61
CA ASP A 26 21.40 -12.51 28.59
C ASP A 26 21.39 -10.99 28.59
N ASP A 27 22.28 -10.41 29.39
CA ASP A 27 22.47 -8.98 29.48
C ASP A 27 22.84 -8.38 28.11
N TYR A 28 22.36 -7.16 27.87
CA TYR A 28 22.89 -6.36 26.77
C TYR A 28 24.19 -5.69 27.24
N ILE A 29 25.27 -5.94 26.51
CA ILE A 29 26.56 -5.32 26.76
C ILE A 29 26.70 -4.11 25.85
N THR A 30 26.82 -2.90 26.46
CA THR A 30 27.02 -1.69 25.66
C THR A 30 28.43 -1.66 25.05
N PRO A 31 28.68 -0.82 24.01
CA PRO A 31 30.04 -0.65 23.46
C PRO A 31 31.10 -0.24 24.51
N GLN A 32 30.68 0.34 25.64
CA GLN A 32 31.53 0.71 26.76
C GLN A 32 31.68 -0.41 27.81
N GLY A 33 31.20 -1.62 27.55
CA GLY A 33 31.33 -2.77 28.44
C GLY A 33 30.32 -2.78 29.61
N VAL A 34 29.30 -1.95 29.62
CA VAL A 34 28.29 -1.91 30.70
C VAL A 34 27.26 -3.01 30.46
N HIS A 35 27.02 -3.83 31.48
CA HIS A 35 26.01 -4.89 31.47
C HIS A 35 24.64 -4.34 31.86
N ILE A 36 23.64 -4.53 30.97
CA ILE A 36 22.26 -4.10 31.18
C ILE A 36 21.35 -5.32 31.17
N ALA A 37 20.70 -5.61 32.30
CA ALA A 37 19.79 -6.71 32.44
C ALA A 37 18.59 -6.58 31.49
N ARG A 38 18.25 -7.67 30.79
CA ARG A 38 17.11 -7.78 29.87
C ARG A 38 16.17 -8.90 30.26
N TRP A 39 14.92 -8.71 29.92
CA TRP A 39 13.85 -9.70 30.09
C TRP A 39 13.15 -9.98 28.78
N LEU A 40 12.71 -11.22 28.60
CA LEU A 40 11.76 -11.60 27.58
C LEU A 40 10.36 -11.27 28.07
N CYS A 41 9.62 -10.49 27.30
CA CYS A 41 8.33 -9.92 27.72
C CYS A 41 7.25 -10.25 26.71
N GLN A 42 6.18 -10.88 27.15
CA GLN A 42 4.96 -11.13 26.37
C GLN A 42 4.05 -9.91 26.48
N CYS A 43 3.67 -9.32 25.35
CA CYS A 43 2.71 -8.22 25.35
C CYS A 43 1.26 -8.72 25.38
N ASP A 44 0.37 -8.02 26.09
CA ASP A 44 -1.09 -8.34 26.17
C ASP A 44 -1.79 -8.41 24.83
N CYS A 45 -1.22 -7.84 23.77
CA CYS A 45 -1.78 -7.90 22.42
C CYS A 45 -1.55 -9.25 21.71
N GLY A 46 -0.86 -10.21 22.35
CA GLY A 46 -0.59 -11.54 21.79
C GLY A 46 0.52 -11.58 20.71
N SER A 47 1.25 -10.46 20.46
CA SER A 47 2.42 -10.49 19.55
C SER A 47 3.55 -11.34 20.13
N ASP A 48 4.48 -11.79 19.28
CA ASP A 48 5.67 -12.50 19.72
C ASP A 48 6.40 -11.77 20.86
N PRO A 49 6.99 -12.51 21.83
CA PRO A 49 7.71 -11.92 22.93
C PRO A 49 8.87 -11.04 22.47
N ILE A 50 9.08 -9.92 23.13
CA ILE A 50 10.17 -8.98 22.83
C ILE A 50 11.13 -8.85 23.99
N LYS A 51 12.39 -8.52 23.67
CA LYS A 51 13.45 -8.29 24.65
C LYS A 51 13.41 -6.83 25.14
N VAL A 52 13.24 -6.61 26.44
CA VAL A 52 13.15 -5.27 27.05
C VAL A 52 14.15 -5.17 28.21
N THR A 53 14.81 -4.02 28.33
CA THR A 53 15.72 -3.78 29.47
C THR A 53 14.93 -3.49 30.74
N GLY A 54 15.47 -3.89 31.90
CA GLY A 54 14.81 -3.67 33.17
C GLY A 54 14.58 -2.19 33.49
N ASN A 55 15.52 -1.33 33.12
CA ASN A 55 15.35 0.10 33.26
C ASN A 55 14.16 0.63 32.43
N SER A 56 14.02 0.17 31.20
CA SER A 56 12.89 0.56 30.33
C SER A 56 11.54 0.12 30.88
N LEU A 57 11.49 -1.06 31.53
CA LEU A 57 10.27 -1.53 32.19
C LEU A 57 9.94 -0.67 33.42
N LYS A 58 10.94 -0.40 34.30
CA LYS A 58 10.76 0.37 35.53
C LYS A 58 10.39 1.83 35.27
N THR A 59 11.06 2.47 34.32
CA THR A 59 10.80 3.88 33.95
C THR A 59 9.55 4.07 33.08
N GLY A 60 9.01 2.99 32.52
CA GLY A 60 7.89 3.07 31.58
C GLY A 60 8.25 3.70 30.24
N SER A 61 9.54 3.75 29.88
CA SER A 61 9.96 4.22 28.55
C SER A 61 9.51 3.26 27.45
N VAL A 62 9.35 1.96 27.77
CA VAL A 62 8.75 0.94 26.92
C VAL A 62 7.56 0.32 27.65
N LYS A 63 6.34 0.63 27.21
CA LYS A 63 5.09 0.20 27.86
C LYS A 63 4.36 -0.91 27.12
N SER A 64 4.75 -1.23 25.87
CA SER A 64 4.16 -2.27 25.01
C SER A 64 5.14 -2.63 23.90
N CYS A 65 4.87 -3.70 23.15
CA CYS A 65 5.62 -4.08 21.93
C CYS A 65 5.55 -3.06 20.79
N GLY A 66 4.96 -1.90 21.02
CA GLY A 66 4.65 -0.88 20.04
C GLY A 66 3.15 -0.86 19.64
N CYS A 67 2.37 -1.86 20.07
CA CYS A 67 0.94 -1.95 19.76
C CYS A 67 0.15 -0.73 20.27
N SER A 68 0.53 -0.15 21.42
CA SER A 68 -0.12 1.05 21.97
C SER A 68 0.07 2.31 21.12
N ARG A 69 1.08 2.33 20.24
CA ARG A 69 1.32 3.41 19.29
C ARG A 69 0.63 3.17 17.93
N ARG A 70 0.18 1.94 17.69
CA ARG A 70 -0.55 1.62 16.47
C ARG A 70 -1.96 2.19 16.60
N LYS A 71 -2.28 3.17 15.78
CA LYS A 71 -3.65 3.59 15.57
C LYS A 71 -4.30 2.51 14.73
N TYR A 72 -5.15 1.68 15.34
CA TYR A 72 -5.97 0.73 14.59
C TYR A 72 -6.95 1.50 13.72
N ASN A 73 -7.19 0.99 12.53
CA ASN A 73 -8.23 1.53 11.67
C ASN A 73 -9.60 1.23 12.28
N LYS A 74 -10.56 2.10 12.06
CA LYS A 74 -11.97 1.83 12.32
C LYS A 74 -12.51 1.01 11.15
N TYR A 75 -13.47 0.13 11.44
CA TYR A 75 -14.12 -0.71 10.44
C TYR A 75 -15.61 -0.74 10.69
N ASP A 76 -16.39 -0.77 9.61
CA ASP A 76 -17.80 -1.12 9.59
C ASP A 76 -17.95 -2.40 8.75
N LEU A 77 -18.51 -3.44 9.36
CA LEU A 77 -18.73 -4.77 8.78
C LEU A 77 -20.22 -5.10 8.64
N SER A 78 -21.10 -4.13 8.88
CA SER A 78 -22.55 -4.37 8.91
C SER A 78 -23.19 -4.47 7.52
N GLY A 79 -22.49 -4.00 6.48
CA GLY A 79 -22.97 -3.98 5.10
C GLY A 79 -22.62 -5.24 4.31
N GLU A 80 -22.89 -5.19 3.00
CA GLU A 80 -22.55 -6.25 2.05
C GLU A 80 -21.03 -6.40 1.87
N TYR A 81 -20.27 -5.35 2.15
CA TYR A 81 -18.82 -5.29 2.11
C TYR A 81 -18.30 -4.48 3.30
N GLY A 82 -17.03 -4.63 3.62
CA GLY A 82 -16.39 -3.91 4.71
C GLY A 82 -15.95 -2.50 4.30
N ILE A 83 -16.17 -1.55 5.19
CA ILE A 83 -15.67 -0.17 5.09
C ILE A 83 -14.62 0.02 6.19
N GLY A 84 -13.46 0.54 5.83
CA GLY A 84 -12.43 0.93 6.79
C GLY A 84 -12.02 2.39 6.59
N TRP A 85 -11.45 3.01 7.64
CA TRP A 85 -10.99 4.40 7.58
C TRP A 85 -9.49 4.48 7.79
N THR A 86 -8.78 5.19 6.92
CA THR A 86 -7.33 5.38 7.03
C THR A 86 -6.95 6.11 8.32
N SER A 87 -5.88 5.65 8.97
CA SER A 87 -5.47 6.14 10.30
C SER A 87 -4.93 7.58 10.32
N ASN A 88 -4.55 8.13 9.16
CA ASN A 88 -3.96 9.47 9.04
C ASN A 88 -4.88 10.51 8.42
N THR A 89 -5.74 10.13 7.49
CA THR A 89 -6.61 11.08 6.74
C THR A 89 -8.09 10.81 6.95
N ASN A 90 -8.44 9.72 7.65
CA ASN A 90 -9.82 9.28 7.89
C ASN A 90 -10.65 9.13 6.61
N LYS A 91 -10.00 8.77 5.50
CA LYS A 91 -10.68 8.45 4.24
C LYS A 91 -11.14 7.01 4.24
N GLU A 92 -12.28 6.76 3.65
CA GLU A 92 -12.85 5.42 3.50
C GLU A 92 -12.05 4.58 2.51
N PHE A 93 -11.96 3.29 2.79
CA PHE A 93 -11.54 2.27 1.86
C PHE A 93 -12.46 1.06 1.98
N TYR A 94 -12.58 0.31 0.90
CA TYR A 94 -13.55 -0.78 0.75
C TYR A 94 -12.84 -2.10 0.51
N PHE A 95 -13.38 -3.19 1.09
CA PHE A 95 -12.86 -4.54 0.97
C PHE A 95 -13.99 -5.57 1.13
N ASP A 96 -13.81 -6.79 0.65
CA ASP A 96 -14.78 -7.86 0.87
C ASP A 96 -14.66 -8.39 2.30
N LEU A 97 -15.80 -8.72 2.94
CA LEU A 97 -15.84 -9.14 4.35
C LEU A 97 -14.91 -10.31 4.65
N ASP A 98 -14.75 -11.25 3.71
CA ASP A 98 -13.87 -12.42 3.83
C ASP A 98 -12.38 -12.05 3.97
N ASP A 99 -12.01 -10.83 3.59
CA ASP A 99 -10.63 -10.35 3.67
C ASP A 99 -10.34 -9.58 4.97
N TYR A 100 -11.35 -9.37 5.83
CA TYR A 100 -11.17 -8.64 7.08
C TYR A 100 -10.06 -9.21 7.96
N ASP A 101 -10.02 -10.52 8.14
CA ASP A 101 -9.02 -11.19 8.97
C ASP A 101 -7.59 -11.01 8.44
N LYS A 102 -7.42 -10.86 7.13
CA LYS A 102 -6.12 -10.58 6.51
C LYS A 102 -5.62 -9.16 6.78
N ILE A 103 -6.54 -8.20 6.91
CA ILE A 103 -6.20 -6.76 6.94
C ILE A 103 -6.28 -6.12 8.32
N LYS A 104 -7.09 -6.68 9.25
CA LYS A 104 -7.36 -6.06 10.58
C LYS A 104 -6.12 -5.87 11.45
N GLY A 105 -5.09 -6.70 11.28
CA GLY A 105 -3.84 -6.65 12.04
C GLY A 105 -2.88 -5.53 11.63
N TYR A 106 -3.18 -4.79 10.57
CA TYR A 106 -2.34 -3.73 10.04
C TYR A 106 -2.90 -2.34 10.38
N CYS A 107 -2.01 -1.33 10.35
CA CYS A 107 -2.40 0.07 10.47
C CYS A 107 -2.34 0.71 9.06
N TRP A 108 -3.48 0.77 8.40
CA TRP A 108 -3.60 1.29 7.04
C TRP A 108 -3.60 2.81 7.01
N ARG A 109 -2.80 3.35 6.12
CA ARG A 109 -2.62 4.79 5.91
C ARG A 109 -2.74 5.13 4.43
N GLU A 110 -3.24 6.32 4.14
CA GLU A 110 -3.14 6.89 2.81
C GLU A 110 -1.74 7.47 2.60
N ILE A 111 -1.16 7.22 1.44
CA ILE A 111 -0.03 7.99 0.92
C ILE A 111 -0.41 8.58 -0.42
N THR A 112 0.13 9.77 -0.71
CA THR A 112 -0.05 10.45 -2.00
C THR A 112 1.30 10.58 -2.67
N ASN A 113 1.41 10.09 -3.88
CA ASN A 113 2.60 10.32 -4.70
C ASN A 113 2.61 11.78 -5.17
N LYS A 114 3.61 12.54 -4.71
CA LYS A 114 3.73 13.98 -4.98
C LYS A 114 3.86 14.32 -6.47
N ASN A 115 4.40 13.40 -7.28
CA ASN A 115 4.67 13.66 -8.69
C ASN A 115 3.43 13.55 -9.57
N ASN A 116 2.53 12.62 -9.27
CA ASN A 116 1.36 12.32 -10.11
C ASN A 116 0.02 12.45 -9.38
N GLY A 117 0.03 12.73 -8.06
CA GLY A 117 -1.17 12.83 -7.24
C GLY A 117 -1.87 11.49 -7.00
N TYR A 118 -1.21 10.36 -7.31
CA TYR A 118 -1.77 9.03 -7.12
C TYR A 118 -1.82 8.66 -5.64
N HIS A 119 -2.95 8.17 -5.20
CA HIS A 119 -3.19 7.76 -3.81
C HIS A 119 -3.01 6.24 -3.67
N GLU A 120 -2.51 5.79 -2.54
CA GLU A 120 -2.39 4.37 -2.22
C GLU A 120 -2.73 4.12 -0.75
N ILE A 121 -3.36 2.97 -0.47
CA ILE A 121 -3.58 2.48 0.89
C ILE A 121 -2.45 1.52 1.25
N VAL A 122 -1.64 1.93 2.20
CA VAL A 122 -0.42 1.22 2.57
C VAL A 122 -0.27 1.05 4.08
N THR A 123 0.56 0.10 4.45
CA THR A 123 1.12 -0.06 5.79
C THR A 123 2.63 -0.28 5.69
N ARG A 124 3.29 -0.48 6.83
CA ARG A 124 4.69 -0.93 6.89
C ARG A 124 4.77 -2.21 7.72
N ASP A 125 5.59 -3.16 7.26
CA ASP A 125 5.94 -4.34 8.02
C ASP A 125 6.94 -4.01 9.16
N PHE A 126 7.38 -5.05 9.86
CA PHE A 126 8.37 -4.94 10.94
C PHE A 126 9.73 -4.42 10.43
N ASP A 127 10.10 -4.76 9.19
CA ASP A 127 11.32 -4.28 8.51
C ASP A 127 11.16 -2.89 7.92
N LYS A 128 10.06 -2.19 8.22
CA LYS A 128 9.69 -0.87 7.68
C LYS A 128 9.48 -0.85 6.16
N LYS A 129 9.37 -2.01 5.51
CA LYS A 129 9.01 -2.10 4.09
C LYS A 129 7.55 -1.76 3.89
N MET A 130 7.26 -1.03 2.83
CA MET A 130 5.91 -0.64 2.47
C MET A 130 5.14 -1.82 1.87
N ILE A 131 3.94 -2.06 2.40
CA ILE A 131 3.00 -3.08 1.93
C ILE A 131 1.72 -2.38 1.49
N ARG A 132 1.21 -2.71 0.31
CA ARG A 132 -0.07 -2.23 -0.21
C ARG A 132 -1.20 -3.16 0.21
N MET A 133 -2.41 -2.62 0.44
CA MET A 133 -3.55 -3.41 0.90
C MET A 133 -3.89 -4.54 -0.07
N HIS A 134 -4.02 -4.25 -1.36
CA HIS A 134 -4.32 -5.28 -2.36
C HIS A 134 -3.25 -6.40 -2.44
N TRP A 135 -1.99 -6.14 -2.02
CA TRP A 135 -0.98 -7.20 -1.93
C TRP A 135 -1.26 -8.20 -0.81
N VAL A 136 -1.85 -7.74 0.29
CA VAL A 136 -2.26 -8.60 1.40
C VAL A 136 -3.49 -9.43 1.01
N ILE A 137 -4.40 -8.85 0.23
CA ILE A 137 -5.64 -9.49 -0.20
C ILE A 137 -5.39 -10.52 -1.31
N CYS A 138 -4.73 -10.12 -2.40
CA CYS A 138 -4.60 -10.92 -3.63
C CYS A 138 -3.15 -11.23 -4.03
N GLY A 139 -2.15 -10.53 -3.48
CA GLY A 139 -0.74 -10.68 -3.86
C GLY A 139 -0.19 -9.52 -4.70
N LYS A 140 1.13 -9.53 -4.94
CA LYS A 140 1.86 -8.40 -5.56
C LYS A 140 1.55 -8.15 -7.04
N HIS A 141 0.98 -9.12 -7.73
CA HIS A 141 0.71 -9.05 -9.17
C HIS A 141 -0.74 -8.69 -9.47
N TYR A 142 -1.33 -7.82 -8.65
CA TYR A 142 -2.70 -7.34 -8.84
C TYR A 142 -2.73 -5.82 -8.94
N ASP A 143 -3.69 -5.30 -9.70
CA ASP A 143 -3.93 -3.89 -9.98
C ASP A 143 -5.41 -3.55 -9.82
N HIS A 144 -5.72 -2.29 -9.51
CA HIS A 144 -7.10 -1.80 -9.41
C HIS A 144 -7.65 -1.51 -10.80
N ALA A 145 -8.66 -2.26 -11.21
CA ALA A 145 -9.24 -2.18 -12.55
C ALA A 145 -9.85 -0.80 -12.86
N ASP A 146 -10.49 -0.18 -11.89
CA ASP A 146 -11.10 1.16 -11.99
C ASP A 146 -10.13 2.31 -11.64
N ARG A 147 -8.87 2.00 -11.26
CA ARG A 147 -7.85 2.94 -10.76
C ARG A 147 -8.16 3.57 -9.40
N ASN A 148 -9.23 3.16 -8.74
CA ASN A 148 -9.55 3.59 -7.39
C ASN A 148 -8.86 2.68 -6.37
N THR A 149 -7.72 3.11 -5.85
CA THR A 149 -6.91 2.35 -4.89
C THR A 149 -7.55 2.22 -3.51
N PHE A 150 -8.62 2.96 -3.25
CA PHE A 150 -9.42 2.81 -2.04
C PHE A 150 -10.42 1.65 -2.15
N ASN A 151 -10.72 1.17 -3.36
CA ASN A 151 -11.60 0.04 -3.60
C ASN A 151 -10.80 -1.26 -3.75
N ASN A 152 -10.53 -1.94 -2.63
CA ASN A 152 -9.79 -3.19 -2.57
C ASN A 152 -10.69 -4.44 -2.60
N ARG A 153 -11.93 -4.33 -3.10
CA ARG A 153 -12.81 -5.48 -3.32
C ARG A 153 -12.28 -6.32 -4.49
N LYS A 154 -12.42 -7.65 -4.38
CA LYS A 154 -11.86 -8.61 -5.37
C LYS A 154 -12.33 -8.37 -6.80
N TYR A 155 -13.61 -7.96 -6.99
CA TYR A 155 -14.12 -7.64 -8.33
C TYR A 155 -13.36 -6.49 -9.01
N ASN A 156 -12.74 -5.60 -8.23
CA ASN A 156 -11.92 -4.48 -8.72
C ASN A 156 -10.43 -4.82 -8.83
N LEU A 157 -10.01 -5.94 -8.24
CA LEU A 157 -8.62 -6.37 -8.26
C LEU A 157 -8.41 -7.42 -9.35
N ARG A 158 -7.59 -7.10 -10.35
CA ARG A 158 -7.26 -7.99 -11.45
C ARG A 158 -5.77 -8.31 -11.47
N ARG A 159 -5.43 -9.52 -11.89
CA ARG A 159 -4.03 -9.89 -12.08
C ARG A 159 -3.43 -9.06 -13.22
N ALA A 160 -2.29 -8.44 -12.97
CA ALA A 160 -1.61 -7.59 -13.95
C ALA A 160 -0.09 -7.75 -13.82
N ASN A 161 0.57 -7.91 -14.95
CA ASN A 161 2.02 -7.81 -15.00
C ASN A 161 2.47 -6.33 -14.99
N SER A 162 3.78 -6.09 -14.88
CA SER A 162 4.33 -4.72 -14.79
C SER A 162 4.00 -3.85 -16.01
N MET A 163 3.89 -4.44 -17.21
CA MET A 163 3.54 -3.70 -18.43
C MET A 163 2.06 -3.36 -18.48
N GLU A 164 1.21 -4.28 -18.06
CA GLU A 164 -0.25 -4.08 -17.97
C GLU A 164 -0.59 -3.03 -16.93
N ASN A 165 0.03 -3.11 -15.75
CA ASN A 165 -0.12 -2.10 -14.72
C ASN A 165 0.38 -0.71 -15.19
N ALA A 166 1.52 -0.65 -15.92
CA ALA A 166 2.01 0.59 -16.50
C ALA A 166 1.05 1.21 -17.55
N ARG A 167 0.16 0.44 -18.16
CA ARG A 167 -0.87 0.94 -19.09
C ARG A 167 -2.06 1.57 -18.37
N ASN A 168 -2.33 1.16 -17.14
CA ASN A 168 -3.44 1.67 -16.34
C ASN A 168 -3.20 3.07 -15.74
N TYR A 169 -2.25 3.85 -16.27
CA TYR A 169 -1.99 5.21 -15.82
C TYR A 169 -3.01 6.22 -16.37
N SER A 170 -3.32 7.22 -15.56
CA SER A 170 -4.10 8.37 -15.98
C SER A 170 -3.34 9.20 -17.02
N LYS A 171 -4.10 9.96 -17.81
CA LYS A 171 -3.61 10.88 -18.83
C LYS A 171 -2.57 11.87 -18.26
N GLN A 172 -1.47 12.08 -18.99
CA GLN A 172 -0.45 13.05 -18.60
C GLN A 172 -0.98 14.50 -18.66
N LYS A 173 -0.55 15.35 -17.74
CA LYS A 173 -0.99 16.75 -17.65
C LYS A 173 -0.67 17.59 -18.89
N ASN A 174 0.38 17.25 -19.63
CA ASN A 174 0.80 17.92 -20.86
C ASN A 174 0.11 17.44 -22.14
N ASN A 175 -0.91 16.60 -22.02
CA ASN A 175 -1.66 16.10 -23.17
C ASN A 175 -2.64 17.15 -23.69
N THR A 176 -2.24 17.88 -24.74
CA THR A 176 -3.03 18.95 -25.36
C THR A 176 -4.18 18.47 -26.22
N SER A 177 -4.11 17.23 -26.74
CA SER A 177 -5.19 16.66 -27.55
C SER A 177 -6.41 16.20 -26.76
N GLY A 178 -6.22 15.94 -25.45
CA GLY A 178 -7.25 15.33 -24.62
C GLY A 178 -7.29 13.80 -24.69
N PHE A 179 -6.57 13.15 -25.60
CA PHE A 179 -6.58 11.69 -25.81
C PHE A 179 -5.15 11.13 -25.85
N SER A 180 -4.90 10.04 -25.13
CA SER A 180 -3.60 9.38 -25.15
C SER A 180 -3.35 8.74 -26.52
N GLY A 181 -2.19 9.02 -27.12
CA GLY A 181 -1.83 8.48 -28.41
C GLY A 181 -2.44 9.20 -29.61
N VAL A 182 -3.03 10.39 -29.40
CA VAL A 182 -3.50 11.28 -30.46
C VAL A 182 -2.82 12.64 -30.32
N SER A 183 -2.25 13.17 -31.39
CA SER A 183 -1.57 14.47 -31.39
C SER A 183 -1.74 15.17 -32.75
N TRP A 184 -1.68 16.51 -32.73
CA TRP A 184 -1.65 17.30 -33.96
C TRP A 184 -0.23 17.39 -34.52
N ASP A 185 -0.08 17.02 -35.77
CA ASP A 185 1.16 17.15 -36.53
C ASP A 185 1.13 18.48 -37.34
N LYS A 186 1.88 19.46 -36.88
CA LYS A 186 1.91 20.80 -37.51
C LYS A 186 2.51 20.79 -38.92
N GLN A 187 3.44 19.88 -39.21
CA GLN A 187 4.10 19.82 -40.52
C GLN A 187 3.14 19.35 -41.63
N CYS A 188 2.29 18.37 -41.27
CA CYS A 188 1.35 17.81 -42.24
C CYS A 188 -0.07 18.37 -42.08
N SER A 189 -0.33 19.23 -41.10
CA SER A 189 -1.66 19.73 -40.75
C SER A 189 -2.69 18.60 -40.62
N LYS A 190 -2.33 17.57 -39.85
CA LYS A 190 -3.17 16.37 -39.65
C LYS A 190 -3.07 15.86 -38.21
N TRP A 191 -4.12 15.17 -37.78
CA TRP A 191 -4.11 14.41 -36.53
C TRP A 191 -3.37 13.10 -36.74
N VAL A 192 -2.49 12.75 -35.83
CA VAL A 192 -1.73 11.49 -35.82
C VAL A 192 -2.20 10.62 -34.69
N ALA A 193 -2.59 9.40 -34.97
CA ALA A 193 -2.82 8.36 -34.01
C ALA A 193 -1.62 7.42 -33.93
N TYR A 194 -1.21 7.07 -32.71
CA TYR A 194 -0.13 6.14 -32.43
C TYR A 194 -0.39 5.33 -31.18
N ILE A 195 0.28 4.19 -31.05
CA ILE A 195 0.24 3.32 -29.86
C ILE A 195 1.66 2.89 -29.50
N ASN A 196 1.94 2.76 -28.21
CA ASN A 196 3.20 2.21 -27.72
C ASN A 196 3.00 0.75 -27.34
N ILE A 197 3.65 -0.16 -28.07
CA ILE A 197 3.63 -1.61 -27.83
C ILE A 197 5.07 -2.02 -27.56
N GLU A 198 5.34 -2.71 -26.44
CA GLU A 198 6.66 -3.20 -26.06
C GLU A 198 7.76 -2.11 -26.12
N LYS A 199 7.44 -0.94 -25.59
CA LYS A 199 8.32 0.25 -25.61
C LYS A 199 8.60 0.83 -27.00
N LYS A 200 8.01 0.29 -28.08
CA LYS A 200 8.13 0.83 -29.43
C LYS A 200 6.88 1.60 -29.81
N ARG A 201 7.08 2.79 -30.40
CA ARG A 201 5.99 3.62 -30.90
C ARG A 201 5.55 3.10 -32.29
N LYS A 202 4.31 2.64 -32.40
CA LYS A 202 3.68 2.24 -33.66
C LYS A 202 2.71 3.34 -34.12
N LYS A 203 2.94 3.90 -35.27
CA LYS A 203 2.02 4.85 -35.90
C LYS A 203 0.84 4.09 -36.48
N ILE A 204 -0.40 4.53 -36.16
CA ILE A 204 -1.64 3.96 -36.65
C ILE A 204 -2.03 4.63 -37.98
N GLY A 205 -2.03 5.97 -37.98
CA GLY A 205 -2.41 6.72 -39.18
C GLY A 205 -2.31 8.24 -39.00
N ARG A 206 -2.60 8.95 -40.11
CA ARG A 206 -2.80 10.40 -40.15
C ARG A 206 -4.21 10.68 -40.65
N PHE A 207 -4.92 11.56 -39.94
CA PHE A 207 -6.35 11.83 -40.17
C PHE A 207 -6.59 13.33 -40.31
N LYS A 208 -7.52 13.72 -41.15
CA LYS A 208 -7.96 15.12 -41.28
C LYS A 208 -8.78 15.53 -40.05
N ASN A 209 -9.63 14.62 -39.57
CA ASN A 209 -10.51 14.84 -38.42
C ASN A 209 -9.90 14.24 -37.14
N LYS A 210 -10.06 14.96 -36.02
CA LYS A 210 -9.62 14.49 -34.71
C LYS A 210 -10.36 13.23 -34.25
N ASN A 211 -11.67 13.18 -34.47
CA ASN A 211 -12.48 12.04 -34.05
C ASN A 211 -12.08 10.74 -34.77
N ASP A 212 -11.73 10.82 -36.06
CA ASP A 212 -11.24 9.64 -36.79
C ASP A 212 -9.93 9.11 -36.20
N ALA A 213 -9.04 10.02 -35.80
CA ALA A 213 -7.80 9.64 -35.14
C ALA A 213 -8.06 9.02 -33.77
N ILE A 214 -9.05 9.51 -33.02
CA ILE A 214 -9.47 8.96 -31.72
C ILE A 214 -10.04 7.55 -31.91
N VAL A 215 -11.01 7.39 -32.79
CA VAL A 215 -11.64 6.10 -33.08
C VAL A 215 -10.60 5.06 -33.53
N ALA A 216 -9.71 5.43 -34.43
CA ALA A 216 -8.63 4.54 -34.88
C ALA A 216 -7.73 4.15 -33.67
N ARG A 217 -7.37 5.10 -32.82
CA ARG A 217 -6.55 4.83 -31.61
C ARG A 217 -7.27 3.92 -30.61
N LEU A 218 -8.55 4.14 -30.36
CA LEU A 218 -9.36 3.33 -29.44
C LEU A 218 -9.54 1.90 -29.95
N LYS A 219 -9.77 1.70 -31.26
CA LYS A 219 -9.86 0.36 -31.88
C LYS A 219 -8.58 -0.44 -31.68
N PHE A 220 -7.41 0.17 -31.94
CA PHE A 220 -6.12 -0.47 -31.69
C PHE A 220 -5.89 -0.73 -30.20
N GLU A 221 -6.36 0.15 -29.33
CA GLU A 221 -6.25 -0.03 -27.89
C GLU A 221 -7.09 -1.22 -27.39
N LYS A 222 -8.32 -1.35 -27.88
CA LYS A 222 -9.22 -2.47 -27.58
C LYS A 222 -8.62 -3.80 -28.03
N GLU A 223 -8.06 -3.84 -29.24
CA GLU A 223 -7.44 -5.04 -29.82
C GLU A 223 -6.19 -5.49 -29.04
N TYR A 224 -5.25 -4.56 -28.81
CA TYR A 224 -3.93 -4.89 -28.25
C TYR A 224 -3.88 -4.93 -26.73
N PHE A 225 -4.70 -4.12 -26.05
CA PHE A 225 -4.65 -3.99 -24.58
C PHE A 225 -5.85 -4.63 -23.88
N LYS A 226 -6.89 -4.96 -24.63
CA LYS A 226 -8.09 -5.65 -24.11
C LYS A 226 -8.63 -4.96 -22.86
N GLU A 227 -8.79 -5.71 -21.75
CA GLU A 227 -9.23 -5.22 -20.45
C GLU A 227 -8.27 -4.21 -19.78
N PHE A 228 -6.99 -4.18 -20.22
CA PHE A 228 -6.00 -3.22 -19.74
C PHE A 228 -5.93 -1.94 -20.58
N ALA A 229 -6.88 -1.71 -21.46
CA ALA A 229 -6.95 -0.50 -22.27
C ALA A 229 -7.14 0.74 -21.38
N PRO A 230 -6.20 1.72 -21.42
CA PRO A 230 -6.26 2.90 -20.55
C PRO A 230 -7.48 3.78 -20.80
N GLN A 231 -8.03 3.76 -22.00
CA GLN A 231 -9.17 4.59 -22.41
C GLN A 231 -10.44 3.76 -22.68
N ARG A 232 -10.55 2.55 -22.08
CA ARG A 232 -11.71 1.65 -22.28
C ARG A 232 -13.05 2.29 -21.94
N HIS A 233 -13.08 3.24 -21.00
CA HIS A 233 -14.28 3.99 -20.60
C HIS A 233 -14.85 4.85 -21.72
N LEU A 234 -14.08 5.06 -22.81
CA LEU A 234 -14.51 5.82 -23.98
C LEU A 234 -14.98 4.93 -25.15
N PHE A 235 -14.85 3.60 -25.03
CA PHE A 235 -15.18 2.70 -26.13
C PHE A 235 -16.65 2.81 -26.55
N GLU A 236 -17.56 2.82 -25.58
CA GLU A 236 -18.98 2.95 -25.83
C GLU A 236 -19.34 4.32 -26.44
N GLU A 237 -18.77 5.41 -25.87
CA GLU A 237 -18.98 6.78 -26.36
C GLU A 237 -18.57 6.95 -27.84
N TYR A 238 -17.48 6.28 -28.26
CA TYR A 238 -16.95 6.39 -29.62
C TYR A 238 -17.34 5.22 -30.55
N GLY A 239 -18.24 4.34 -30.12
CA GLY A 239 -18.72 3.21 -30.91
C GLY A 239 -17.63 2.17 -31.26
N VAL A 240 -16.75 1.86 -30.31
CA VAL A 240 -15.58 0.97 -30.49
C VAL A 240 -15.74 -0.33 -29.73
#